data_a975a6e8d4a7bdc404173d4ab5c79b38
#
_entry.id   a975a6e8d4a7bdc404173d4ab5c79b38
#
_cell.length_a   1.000
_cell.length_b   1.000
_cell.length_c   1.000
_cell.angle_alpha   90.00
_cell.angle_beta   90.00
_cell.angle_gamma   90.00
#
_symmetry.space_group_name_H-M   'P 1'
#
loop_
_entity.id
_entity.type
_entity.pdbx_description
1 polymer ?
#
loop_
_entity_poly.entity_id
_entity_poly.type
_entity_poly.pdbx_seq_one_letter_code
_entity_poly.pdbx_strand_id
1 'polypeptide(L)'
;MIFSGMSGARPDTLRRLTAASMAGSLSLKNEGRLRPAHTTQQNKDFVELEGGLLHGLQMIRVIVLLVSYSMIDYRTQAPPILREFLTYHETIQGHSKKTVDEYFLDLRTFFRYIKVEKGCVPRTAVLDEISIDDVDLQLIKSVSLADIYAYLSFLSRDRLKNSKNPGAGYGLMASSRARKVATIRSFYKYLVTKAKLLDESPIQELDSPRMRQSLPRYLTLDESIQLLESIEGENAERDFCIVTLFLNCGIRISELVGLNLTDVRGDRLRVLGKGNKERVVYLNTACQNAIEDWLAVRSQSGAADPYALFITRKHTRITKAGVHYMLKQRFTAAGLDSSKYSAHKLRHTAATLMLQNGVDVRTLQEVLGHEHLNTTQIYTHVDSDALRDAAQSNPLGQVQAKPRRGRPPKQKEG
;
A
#
# COMPACT_ATOMS: atom_id res chain seq x y z
N MET A 1 29.40 17.40 -10.81
CA MET A 1 29.63 18.63 -10.04
C MET A 1 28.78 19.79 -10.59
N ILE A 2 27.43 19.75 -10.54
CA ILE A 2 26.56 20.88 -10.97
C ILE A 2 25.34 21.04 -10.04
N PHE A 3 25.37 20.51 -8.82
CA PHE A 3 24.21 20.57 -7.90
C PHE A 3 24.46 21.27 -6.55
N SER A 4 25.52 22.09 -6.42
CA SER A 4 25.82 22.76 -5.15
C SER A 4 25.48 24.26 -5.13
N GLY A 5 24.62 24.78 -6.04
CA GLY A 5 24.39 26.22 -6.18
C GLY A 5 22.93 26.70 -6.19
N MET A 6 21.91 25.86 -5.93
CA MET A 6 20.50 26.28 -6.03
C MET A 6 19.68 26.18 -4.73
N SER A 7 20.28 26.46 -3.60
CA SER A 7 19.59 26.62 -2.32
C SER A 7 19.24 28.08 -2.06
N GLY A 8 18.30 28.67 -2.82
CA GLY A 8 17.92 30.07 -2.58
C GLY A 8 16.92 30.68 -3.54
N ALA A 9 16.39 29.97 -4.50
CA ALA A 9 15.41 30.52 -5.43
C ALA A 9 14.01 30.62 -4.78
N ARG A 10 13.47 31.85 -4.69
CA ARG A 10 12.11 32.11 -4.18
C ARG A 10 11.04 31.55 -5.14
N PRO A 11 9.87 31.11 -4.65
CA PRO A 11 8.79 30.52 -5.47
C PRO A 11 8.29 31.37 -6.64
N ASP A 12 8.45 32.69 -6.55
CA ASP A 12 7.99 33.63 -7.58
C ASP A 12 8.83 33.63 -8.87
N THR A 13 10.09 33.20 -8.80
CA THR A 13 10.97 33.09 -9.96
C THR A 13 10.58 31.94 -10.88
N LEU A 14 10.08 30.85 -10.29
CA LEU A 14 9.58 29.68 -11.03
C LEU A 14 8.24 29.96 -11.72
N ARG A 15 7.36 30.78 -11.12
CA ARG A 15 6.09 31.21 -11.74
C ARG A 15 6.29 32.10 -12.96
N ARG A 16 7.30 32.95 -12.98
CA ARG A 16 7.62 33.83 -14.13
C ARG A 16 8.17 33.07 -15.32
N LEU A 17 8.95 32.00 -15.09
CA LEU A 17 9.47 31.13 -16.15
C LEU A 17 8.38 30.28 -16.80
N THR A 18 7.37 29.81 -16.06
CA THR A 18 6.24 29.08 -16.61
C THR A 18 5.27 29.94 -17.40
N ALA A 19 5.07 31.22 -17.01
CA ALA A 19 4.22 32.16 -17.75
C ALA A 19 4.84 32.57 -19.09
N ALA A 20 6.16 32.75 -19.16
CA ALA A 20 6.88 33.10 -20.40
C ALA A 20 6.86 31.93 -21.42
N SER A 21 6.87 30.68 -20.96
CA SER A 21 6.78 29.49 -21.83
C SER A 21 5.39 29.28 -22.43
N MET A 22 4.31 29.70 -21.73
CA MET A 22 2.94 29.60 -22.26
C MET A 22 2.58 30.69 -23.28
N ALA A 23 3.22 31.87 -23.20
CA ALA A 23 3.01 32.95 -24.15
C ALA A 23 3.70 32.71 -25.51
N GLY A 24 4.77 31.91 -25.55
CA GLY A 24 5.51 31.60 -26.77
C GLY A 24 4.83 30.55 -27.69
N SER A 25 3.90 29.77 -27.18
CA SER A 25 3.25 28.67 -27.93
C SER A 25 1.97 29.05 -28.68
N LEU A 26 1.52 30.32 -28.56
CA LEU A 26 0.27 30.78 -29.20
C LEU A 26 0.49 31.67 -30.45
N SER A 27 1.75 31.93 -30.88
CA SER A 27 2.08 32.87 -31.98
C SER A 27 2.50 32.19 -33.29
N LEU A 28 2.37 30.87 -33.47
CA LEU A 28 2.77 30.14 -34.68
C LEU A 28 1.59 29.45 -35.39
N LYS A 29 0.52 30.21 -35.67
CA LYS A 29 -0.49 29.82 -36.67
C LYS A 29 -0.82 31.07 -37.51
N ASN A 30 -0.09 31.24 -38.58
CA ASN A 30 -0.47 31.67 -39.92
C ASN A 30 0.78 32.20 -40.62
N GLU A 31 1.19 31.51 -41.67
CA GLU A 31 1.46 32.04 -43.01
C GLU A 31 2.28 31.08 -43.85
N GLY A 32 1.80 30.85 -45.05
CA GLY A 32 2.58 30.88 -46.29
C GLY A 32 3.38 29.66 -46.70
N ARG A 33 2.87 28.96 -47.71
CA ARG A 33 3.63 28.04 -48.58
C ARG A 33 4.98 28.63 -49.02
N LEU A 34 6.07 27.94 -48.79
CA LEU A 34 7.34 28.10 -49.50
C LEU A 34 7.97 26.75 -49.86
N ARG A 35 8.61 26.72 -51.04
CA ARG A 35 9.19 25.53 -51.72
C ARG A 35 10.43 24.99 -50.97
N PRO A 36 10.84 23.71 -51.20
CA PRO A 36 11.95 23.11 -50.50
C PRO A 36 13.28 23.66 -51.01
N ALA A 37 14.04 24.23 -50.11
CA ALA A 37 15.45 24.60 -50.29
C ALA A 37 16.34 23.84 -49.31
N HIS A 38 17.48 23.40 -49.77
CA HIS A 38 18.53 22.62 -49.17
C HIS A 38 18.62 22.63 -47.63
N THR A 39 18.55 21.45 -47.02
CA THR A 39 18.78 21.19 -45.62
C THR A 39 20.26 21.38 -45.28
N THR A 40 20.67 22.46 -44.70
CA THR A 40 22.01 22.69 -44.18
C THR A 40 22.14 22.03 -42.81
N GLN A 41 23.38 21.67 -42.42
CA GLN A 41 23.75 21.02 -41.17
C GLN A 41 23.17 21.74 -39.93
N GLN A 42 23.02 23.07 -40.00
CA GLN A 42 22.40 23.89 -38.95
C GLN A 42 20.96 23.55 -38.61
N ASN A 43 20.17 23.03 -39.57
CA ASN A 43 18.78 22.60 -39.28
C ASN A 43 18.74 21.25 -38.53
N LYS A 44 19.74 20.40 -38.71
CA LYS A 44 19.85 19.14 -37.93
C LYS A 44 20.17 19.42 -36.47
N ASP A 45 21.13 20.32 -36.22
CA ASP A 45 21.52 20.69 -34.85
C ASP A 45 20.39 21.42 -34.12
N PHE A 46 19.56 22.17 -34.84
CA PHE A 46 18.38 22.85 -34.26
C PHE A 46 17.26 21.84 -33.88
N VAL A 47 17.02 20.83 -34.70
CA VAL A 47 16.04 19.77 -34.43
C VAL A 47 16.50 18.84 -33.30
N GLU A 48 17.80 18.57 -33.17
CA GLU A 48 18.35 17.83 -32.03
C GLU A 48 18.29 18.63 -30.72
N LEU A 49 18.51 19.95 -30.77
CA LEU A 49 18.38 20.84 -29.62
C LEU A 49 16.91 20.97 -29.16
N GLU A 50 15.95 21.10 -30.07
CA GLU A 50 14.53 21.10 -29.73
C GLU A 50 14.05 19.74 -29.18
N GLY A 51 14.50 18.64 -29.77
CA GLY A 51 14.22 17.29 -29.27
C GLY A 51 14.79 17.06 -27.87
N GLY A 52 15.99 17.52 -27.58
CA GLY A 52 16.63 17.48 -26.27
C GLY A 52 15.93 18.35 -25.23
N LEU A 53 15.48 19.54 -25.62
CA LEU A 53 14.72 20.45 -24.76
C LEU A 53 13.31 19.90 -24.42
N LEU A 54 12.61 19.33 -25.40
CA LEU A 54 11.31 18.68 -25.21
C LEU A 54 11.43 17.46 -24.29
N HIS A 55 12.48 16.66 -24.45
CA HIS A 55 12.73 15.50 -23.58
C HIS A 55 13.12 15.95 -22.17
N GLY A 56 13.94 17.00 -22.02
CA GLY A 56 14.29 17.61 -20.76
C GLY A 56 13.06 18.20 -20.04
N LEU A 57 12.18 18.89 -20.74
CA LEU A 57 10.92 19.44 -20.20
C LEU A 57 9.93 18.35 -19.83
N GLN A 58 9.87 17.24 -20.59
CA GLN A 58 9.07 16.08 -20.26
C GLN A 58 9.61 15.35 -19.02
N MET A 59 10.93 15.21 -18.89
CA MET A 59 11.58 14.69 -17.69
C MET A 59 11.38 15.59 -16.47
N ILE A 60 11.51 16.90 -16.61
CA ILE A 60 11.21 17.87 -15.54
C ILE A 60 9.73 17.79 -15.15
N ARG A 61 8.81 17.65 -16.11
CA ARG A 61 7.38 17.47 -15.84
C ARG A 61 7.08 16.16 -15.12
N VAL A 62 7.78 15.08 -15.48
CA VAL A 62 7.70 13.80 -14.77
C VAL A 62 8.31 13.89 -13.37
N ILE A 63 9.45 14.58 -13.21
CA ILE A 63 10.10 14.80 -11.90
C ILE A 63 9.22 15.71 -11.03
N VAL A 64 8.66 16.79 -11.56
CA VAL A 64 7.73 17.68 -10.84
C VAL A 64 6.44 16.92 -10.48
N LEU A 65 5.91 16.07 -11.35
CA LEU A 65 4.81 15.17 -11.06
C LEU A 65 5.19 14.11 -10.01
N LEU A 66 6.39 13.56 -10.05
CA LEU A 66 6.90 12.60 -9.06
C LEU A 66 7.19 13.29 -7.71
N VAL A 67 7.70 14.50 -7.71
CA VAL A 67 7.94 15.29 -6.48
C VAL A 67 6.63 15.82 -5.89
N SER A 68 5.65 16.22 -6.69
CA SER A 68 4.30 16.52 -6.19
C SER A 68 3.51 15.28 -5.79
N TYR A 69 3.96 14.07 -6.16
CA TYR A 69 3.43 12.80 -5.69
C TYR A 69 4.06 12.32 -4.37
N SER A 70 5.16 12.93 -3.98
CA SER A 70 5.92 12.66 -2.77
C SER A 70 5.47 13.64 -1.68
N MET A 71 4.56 13.19 -0.84
CA MET A 71 4.19 13.78 0.42
C MET A 71 2.92 14.63 0.40
N ILE A 72 1.80 13.95 0.56
CA ILE A 72 0.64 14.57 1.19
C ILE A 72 1.13 15.01 2.58
N ASP A 73 1.41 16.29 2.72
CA ASP A 73 1.75 16.87 4.01
C ASP A 73 0.53 17.60 4.56
N TYR A 74 -0.19 16.93 5.46
CA TYR A 74 -1.35 17.51 6.12
C TYR A 74 -0.98 18.78 6.91
N ARG A 75 0.28 18.94 7.32
CA ARG A 75 0.75 20.11 8.09
C ARG A 75 0.64 21.40 7.31
N THR A 76 0.77 21.31 5.99
CA THR A 76 0.68 22.47 5.08
C THR A 76 -0.69 22.59 4.41
N GLN A 77 -1.42 21.48 4.23
CA GLN A 77 -2.66 21.45 3.45
C GLN A 77 -3.94 21.37 4.32
N ALA A 78 -3.82 21.04 5.59
CA ALA A 78 -4.98 20.95 6.47
C ALA A 78 -5.25 22.31 7.16
N PRO A 79 -6.53 22.72 7.27
CA PRO A 79 -6.93 23.85 8.09
C PRO A 79 -6.58 23.59 9.57
N PRO A 80 -6.46 24.63 10.41
CA PRO A 80 -5.95 24.53 11.78
C PRO A 80 -6.63 23.41 12.60
N ILE A 81 -7.97 23.36 12.61
CA ILE A 81 -8.73 22.39 13.40
C ILE A 81 -8.45 20.94 12.95
N LEU A 82 -8.37 20.70 11.64
CA LEU A 82 -8.01 19.38 11.12
C LEU A 82 -6.56 19.03 11.44
N ARG A 83 -5.66 20.00 11.38
CA ARG A 83 -4.24 19.80 11.69
C ARG A 83 -4.06 19.37 13.14
N GLU A 84 -4.76 20.00 14.09
CA GLU A 84 -4.74 19.62 15.49
C GLU A 84 -5.21 18.17 15.70
N PHE A 85 -6.34 17.78 15.08
CA PHE A 85 -6.85 16.42 15.11
C PHE A 85 -5.83 15.41 14.58
N LEU A 86 -5.21 15.70 13.44
CA LEU A 86 -4.24 14.79 12.81
C LEU A 86 -2.96 14.70 13.65
N THR A 87 -2.49 15.83 14.19
CA THR A 87 -1.34 15.87 15.10
C THR A 87 -1.62 15.08 16.38
N TYR A 88 -2.81 15.20 16.98
CA TYR A 88 -3.23 14.39 18.13
C TYR A 88 -3.14 12.89 17.83
N HIS A 89 -3.63 12.47 16.66
CA HIS A 89 -3.55 11.06 16.26
C HIS A 89 -2.14 10.58 16.00
N GLU A 90 -1.28 11.43 15.43
CA GLU A 90 0.13 11.10 15.18
C GLU A 90 0.94 11.02 16.47
N THR A 91 0.84 12.05 17.33
CA THR A 91 1.75 12.24 18.46
C THR A 91 1.25 11.61 19.77
N ILE A 92 -0.07 11.68 20.03
CA ILE A 92 -0.65 11.18 21.29
C ILE A 92 -1.18 9.75 21.13
N GLN A 93 -1.87 9.46 20.02
CA GLN A 93 -2.41 8.11 19.77
C GLN A 93 -1.39 7.17 19.13
N GLY A 94 -0.23 7.67 18.70
CA GLY A 94 0.82 6.87 18.10
C GLY A 94 0.44 6.21 16.77
N HIS A 95 -0.52 6.79 16.03
CA HIS A 95 -0.90 6.27 14.74
C HIS A 95 0.22 6.42 13.72
N SER A 96 0.35 5.43 12.81
CA SER A 96 1.36 5.51 11.76
C SER A 96 1.07 6.68 10.82
N LYS A 97 2.12 7.28 10.25
CA LYS A 97 2.01 8.35 9.24
C LYS A 97 0.98 7.99 8.16
N LYS A 98 1.00 6.75 7.65
CA LYS A 98 0.05 6.28 6.66
C LYS A 98 -1.40 6.37 7.15
N THR A 99 -1.68 6.03 8.40
CA THR A 99 -3.04 6.13 8.98
C THR A 99 -3.49 7.57 9.06
N VAL A 100 -2.60 8.48 9.46
CA VAL A 100 -2.88 9.92 9.56
C VAL A 100 -3.11 10.52 8.16
N ASP A 101 -2.29 10.15 7.18
CA ASP A 101 -2.48 10.54 5.77
C ASP A 101 -3.84 10.08 5.22
N GLU A 102 -4.26 8.86 5.54
CA GLU A 102 -5.57 8.32 5.16
C GLU A 102 -6.72 9.11 5.83
N TYR A 103 -6.58 9.47 7.11
CA TYR A 103 -7.55 10.34 7.80
C TYR A 103 -7.65 11.70 7.12
N PHE A 104 -6.51 12.32 6.80
CA PHE A 104 -6.50 13.57 6.08
C PHE A 104 -7.21 13.48 4.72
N LEU A 105 -6.91 12.46 3.92
CA LEU A 105 -7.54 12.24 2.62
C LEU A 105 -9.05 12.03 2.71
N ASP A 106 -9.51 11.33 3.75
CA ASP A 106 -10.92 11.11 3.98
C ASP A 106 -11.64 12.40 4.36
N LEU A 107 -11.10 13.17 5.30
CA LEU A 107 -11.65 14.46 5.73
C LEU A 107 -11.56 15.52 4.62
N ARG A 108 -10.47 15.55 3.84
CA ARG A 108 -10.34 16.43 2.68
C ARG A 108 -11.45 16.19 1.66
N THR A 109 -11.70 14.92 1.31
CA THR A 109 -12.79 14.57 0.39
C THR A 109 -14.15 14.94 0.97
N PHE A 110 -14.35 14.75 2.27
CA PHE A 110 -15.58 15.08 2.97
C PHE A 110 -15.83 16.59 2.95
N PHE A 111 -14.87 17.41 3.39
CA PHE A 111 -15.07 18.87 3.45
C PHE A 111 -15.14 19.52 2.06
N ARG A 112 -14.48 18.96 1.06
CA ARG A 112 -14.70 19.38 -0.33
C ARG A 112 -16.15 19.21 -0.77
N TYR A 113 -16.74 18.05 -0.46
CA TYR A 113 -18.16 17.80 -0.72
C TYR A 113 -19.07 18.74 0.09
N ILE A 114 -18.82 18.92 1.38
CA ILE A 114 -19.60 19.81 2.24
C ILE A 114 -19.56 21.26 1.73
N LYS A 115 -18.43 21.76 1.27
CA LYS A 115 -18.32 23.10 0.68
C LYS A 115 -19.21 23.29 -0.55
N VAL A 116 -19.33 22.27 -1.41
CA VAL A 116 -20.25 22.27 -2.55
C VAL A 116 -21.70 22.26 -2.07
N GLU A 117 -22.02 21.39 -1.13
CA GLU A 117 -23.40 21.22 -0.62
C GLU A 117 -23.90 22.44 0.12
N LYS A 118 -23.04 23.12 0.89
CA LYS A 118 -23.34 24.36 1.62
C LYS A 118 -23.26 25.62 0.73
N GLY A 119 -22.94 25.49 -0.56
CA GLY A 119 -22.86 26.62 -1.47
C GLY A 119 -21.63 27.51 -1.27
N CYS A 120 -20.61 27.06 -0.52
CA CYS A 120 -19.35 27.79 -0.36
C CYS A 120 -18.55 27.87 -1.67
N VAL A 121 -18.80 26.95 -2.58
CA VAL A 121 -18.21 26.90 -3.93
C VAL A 121 -19.27 26.47 -4.95
N PRO A 122 -19.14 26.89 -6.23
CA PRO A 122 -20.10 26.51 -7.27
C PRO A 122 -20.20 24.99 -7.43
N ARG A 123 -21.40 24.47 -7.74
CA ARG A 123 -21.65 23.04 -8.01
C ARG A 123 -20.88 22.51 -9.22
N THR A 124 -20.43 23.39 -10.12
CA THR A 124 -19.61 23.06 -11.29
C THR A 124 -18.14 22.89 -10.97
N ALA A 125 -17.70 23.22 -9.73
CA ALA A 125 -16.30 23.09 -9.33
C ALA A 125 -15.85 21.62 -9.34
N VAL A 126 -14.62 21.39 -9.83
CA VAL A 126 -14.00 20.07 -9.83
C VAL A 126 -13.64 19.70 -8.38
N LEU A 127 -14.31 18.70 -7.83
CA LEU A 127 -14.21 18.32 -6.42
C LEU A 127 -12.75 18.13 -5.95
N ASP A 128 -11.90 17.53 -6.80
CA ASP A 128 -10.51 17.22 -6.43
C ASP A 128 -9.59 18.46 -6.41
N GLU A 129 -10.06 19.60 -6.92
CA GLU A 129 -9.33 20.89 -6.97
C GLU A 129 -9.77 21.89 -5.87
N ILE A 130 -10.90 21.61 -5.20
CA ILE A 130 -11.41 22.48 -4.14
C ILE A 130 -10.40 22.52 -2.97
N SER A 131 -9.94 23.72 -2.57
CA SER A 131 -9.19 23.88 -1.33
C SER A 131 -10.08 23.68 -0.11
N ILE A 132 -9.47 23.24 1.00
CA ILE A 132 -10.11 23.12 2.31
C ILE A 132 -9.45 24.00 3.37
N ASP A 133 -8.54 24.91 2.96
CA ASP A 133 -7.75 25.75 3.88
C ASP A 133 -8.61 26.68 4.72
N ASP A 134 -9.76 27.07 4.18
CA ASP A 134 -10.78 27.95 4.76
C ASP A 134 -11.87 27.23 5.55
N VAL A 135 -11.73 25.91 5.75
CA VAL A 135 -12.67 25.16 6.61
C VAL A 135 -12.49 25.59 8.05
N ASP A 136 -13.47 26.30 8.56
CA ASP A 136 -13.54 26.84 9.89
C ASP A 136 -14.51 26.06 10.80
N LEU A 137 -14.61 26.49 12.07
CA LEU A 137 -15.50 25.89 13.04
C LEU A 137 -16.98 26.10 12.68
N GLN A 138 -17.32 27.22 12.00
CA GLN A 138 -18.70 27.50 11.61
C GLN A 138 -19.18 26.50 10.54
N LEU A 139 -18.38 26.24 9.51
CA LEU A 139 -18.68 25.20 8.53
C LEU A 139 -18.78 23.83 9.17
N ILE A 140 -17.85 23.48 10.08
CA ILE A 140 -17.85 22.19 10.80
C ILE A 140 -19.14 22.02 11.62
N LYS A 141 -19.61 23.06 12.33
CA LYS A 141 -20.87 23.07 13.10
C LYS A 141 -22.11 22.99 12.22
N SER A 142 -22.05 23.51 11.00
CA SER A 142 -23.20 23.52 10.08
C SER A 142 -23.52 22.15 9.47
N VAL A 143 -22.64 21.17 9.65
CA VAL A 143 -22.83 19.80 9.13
C VAL A 143 -23.94 19.10 9.91
N SER A 144 -24.93 18.59 9.19
CA SER A 144 -26.04 17.82 9.73
C SER A 144 -25.93 16.33 9.37
N LEU A 145 -26.72 15.50 10.00
CA LEU A 145 -26.83 14.08 9.65
C LEU A 145 -27.31 13.90 8.19
N ALA A 146 -28.18 14.78 7.70
CA ALA A 146 -28.66 14.78 6.31
C ALA A 146 -27.50 15.01 5.31
N ASP A 147 -26.58 15.92 5.62
CA ASP A 147 -25.38 16.15 4.78
C ASP A 147 -24.50 14.91 4.70
N ILE A 148 -24.38 14.15 5.80
CA ILE A 148 -23.64 12.89 5.80
C ILE A 148 -24.32 11.83 4.93
N TYR A 149 -25.65 11.73 5.00
CA TYR A 149 -26.38 10.80 4.12
C TYR A 149 -26.25 11.18 2.64
N ALA A 150 -26.32 12.48 2.31
CA ALA A 150 -26.07 12.98 0.96
C ALA A 150 -24.63 12.64 0.50
N TYR A 151 -23.63 12.86 1.36
CA TYR A 151 -22.25 12.47 1.09
C TYR A 151 -22.10 10.96 0.85
N LEU A 152 -22.73 10.11 1.64
CA LEU A 152 -22.70 8.66 1.46
C LEU A 152 -23.38 8.22 0.15
N SER A 153 -24.46 8.91 -0.24
CA SER A 153 -25.10 8.71 -1.54
C SER A 153 -24.15 9.07 -2.68
N PHE A 154 -23.56 10.25 -2.63
CA PHE A 154 -22.52 10.67 -3.57
C PHE A 154 -21.37 9.64 -3.68
N LEU A 155 -20.82 9.20 -2.54
CA LEU A 155 -19.75 8.19 -2.54
C LEU A 155 -20.16 6.86 -3.17
N SER A 156 -21.46 6.49 -3.07
CA SER A 156 -21.95 5.21 -3.57
C SER A 156 -22.30 5.20 -5.05
N ARG A 157 -22.61 6.36 -5.64
CA ARG A 157 -23.13 6.48 -6.99
C ARG A 157 -22.27 7.32 -7.92
N ASP A 158 -21.80 8.49 -7.44
CA ASP A 158 -21.29 9.55 -8.30
C ASP A 158 -19.77 9.71 -8.20
N ARG A 159 -19.15 9.27 -7.08
CA ARG A 159 -17.71 9.35 -6.91
C ARG A 159 -16.98 8.37 -7.83
N LEU A 160 -16.04 8.87 -8.64
CA LEU A 160 -15.12 8.03 -9.41
C LEU A 160 -14.35 7.09 -8.48
N LYS A 161 -14.30 5.80 -8.82
CA LYS A 161 -13.51 4.80 -8.07
C LYS A 161 -12.03 5.14 -8.07
N ASN A 162 -11.55 5.69 -9.17
CA ASN A 162 -10.18 6.14 -9.31
C ASN A 162 -10.17 7.40 -10.20
N SER A 163 -9.84 8.55 -9.62
CA SER A 163 -9.76 9.83 -10.33
C SER A 163 -8.70 9.84 -11.44
N LYS A 164 -7.69 8.96 -11.35
CA LYS A 164 -6.64 8.81 -12.38
C LYS A 164 -7.01 7.83 -13.51
N ASN A 165 -8.03 7.01 -13.30
CA ASN A 165 -8.55 6.08 -14.30
C ASN A 165 -10.08 6.14 -14.29
N PRO A 166 -10.68 7.07 -15.07
CA PRO A 166 -12.14 7.20 -15.17
C PRO A 166 -12.84 5.92 -15.63
N GLY A 167 -12.18 5.07 -16.42
CA GLY A 167 -12.68 3.77 -16.87
C GLY A 167 -12.88 2.75 -15.74
N ALA A 168 -12.39 2.99 -14.53
CA ALA A 168 -12.67 2.16 -13.36
C ALA A 168 -14.13 2.23 -12.88
N GLY A 169 -14.93 3.17 -13.42
CA GLY A 169 -16.34 3.37 -13.09
C GLY A 169 -16.59 4.18 -11.82
N TYR A 170 -17.86 4.27 -11.45
CA TYR A 170 -18.33 5.08 -10.31
C TYR A 170 -18.73 4.21 -9.12
N GLY A 171 -18.87 4.86 -7.96
CA GLY A 171 -19.33 4.27 -6.71
C GLY A 171 -18.27 3.50 -5.93
N LEU A 172 -17.99 3.93 -4.70
CA LEU A 172 -17.06 3.27 -3.79
C LEU A 172 -17.69 2.04 -3.15
N MET A 173 -16.88 1.04 -2.85
CA MET A 173 -17.30 -0.16 -2.11
C MET A 173 -17.78 0.19 -0.69
N ALA A 174 -18.68 -0.64 -0.13
CA ALA A 174 -19.22 -0.45 1.22
C ALA A 174 -18.11 -0.35 2.29
N SER A 175 -17.04 -1.16 2.17
CA SER A 175 -15.89 -1.09 3.08
C SER A 175 -15.16 0.26 3.05
N SER A 176 -14.98 0.83 1.84
CA SER A 176 -14.36 2.15 1.69
C SER A 176 -15.25 3.26 2.28
N ARG A 177 -16.56 3.16 2.10
CA ARG A 177 -17.52 4.10 2.71
C ARG A 177 -17.54 3.99 4.23
N ALA A 178 -17.54 2.75 4.77
CA ALA A 178 -17.49 2.52 6.21
C ALA A 178 -16.21 3.10 6.85
N ARG A 179 -15.06 2.97 6.19
CA ARG A 179 -13.81 3.58 6.65
C ARG A 179 -13.93 5.11 6.72
N LYS A 180 -14.48 5.74 5.68
CA LYS A 180 -14.69 7.20 5.67
C LYS A 180 -15.64 7.67 6.78
N VAL A 181 -16.71 6.92 7.03
CA VAL A 181 -17.62 7.17 8.17
C VAL A 181 -16.85 7.07 9.50
N ALA A 182 -16.01 6.05 9.67
CA ALA A 182 -15.21 5.90 10.89
C ALA A 182 -14.25 7.08 11.11
N THR A 183 -13.63 7.59 10.04
CA THR A 183 -12.78 8.79 10.10
C THR A 183 -13.58 10.02 10.52
N ILE A 184 -14.74 10.27 9.91
CA ILE A 184 -15.62 11.40 10.24
C ILE A 184 -16.09 11.32 11.70
N ARG A 185 -16.49 10.12 12.16
CA ARG A 185 -16.85 9.90 13.57
C ARG A 185 -15.68 10.18 14.52
N SER A 186 -14.50 9.72 14.18
CA SER A 186 -13.29 9.97 14.97
C SER A 186 -13.01 11.47 15.10
N PHE A 187 -13.18 12.21 14.00
CA PHE A 187 -13.00 13.66 13.97
C PHE A 187 -14.01 14.38 14.87
N TYR A 188 -15.31 14.14 14.71
CA TYR A 188 -16.33 14.78 15.56
C TYR A 188 -16.21 14.36 17.03
N LYS A 189 -15.88 13.10 17.30
CA LYS A 189 -15.58 12.65 18.66
C LYS A 189 -14.41 13.43 19.28
N TYR A 190 -13.35 13.68 18.53
CA TYR A 190 -12.22 14.50 18.98
C TYR A 190 -12.67 15.93 19.32
N LEU A 191 -13.49 16.56 18.47
CA LEU A 191 -13.97 17.91 18.69
C LEU A 191 -14.82 18.03 19.97
N VAL A 192 -15.63 17.03 20.29
CA VAL A 192 -16.43 17.00 21.51
C VAL A 192 -15.58 16.65 22.74
N THR A 193 -14.78 15.57 22.67
CA THR A 193 -14.18 14.99 23.88
C THR A 193 -12.79 15.54 24.23
N LYS A 194 -12.05 16.03 23.24
CA LYS A 194 -10.65 16.49 23.41
C LYS A 194 -10.51 18.00 23.19
N ALA A 195 -10.88 18.48 22.01
CA ALA A 195 -10.78 19.90 21.68
C ALA A 195 -11.82 20.78 22.40
N LYS A 196 -12.95 20.19 22.85
CA LYS A 196 -14.06 20.90 23.51
C LYS A 196 -14.62 22.06 22.66
N LEU A 197 -14.61 21.92 21.33
CA LEU A 197 -15.12 22.90 20.38
C LEU A 197 -16.58 22.69 20.04
N LEU A 198 -17.13 21.53 20.39
CA LEU A 198 -18.54 21.14 20.23
C LEU A 198 -19.06 20.57 21.55
N ASP A 199 -20.30 20.88 21.91
CA ASP A 199 -20.98 20.31 23.07
C ASP A 199 -21.43 18.87 22.78
N GLU A 200 -21.95 18.65 21.56
CA GLU A 200 -22.37 17.33 21.09
C GLU A 200 -21.99 17.10 19.62
N SER A 201 -21.98 15.84 19.22
CA SER A 201 -21.67 15.47 17.84
C SER A 201 -22.93 15.54 16.96
N PRO A 202 -22.93 16.29 15.85
CA PRO A 202 -24.09 16.35 14.94
C PRO A 202 -24.36 15.01 14.23
N ILE A 203 -23.48 14.05 14.41
CA ILE A 203 -23.54 12.72 13.77
C ILE A 203 -23.55 11.58 14.80
N GLN A 204 -24.01 11.86 16.02
CA GLN A 204 -24.04 10.86 17.09
C GLN A 204 -24.85 9.62 16.69
N GLU A 205 -25.98 9.82 16.02
CA GLU A 205 -26.89 8.76 15.55
C GLU A 205 -26.51 8.15 14.19
N LEU A 206 -25.36 8.52 13.63
CA LEU A 206 -24.94 7.99 12.34
C LEU A 206 -24.66 6.49 12.41
N ASP A 207 -25.42 5.68 11.69
CA ASP A 207 -25.13 4.26 11.53
C ASP A 207 -23.96 3.98 10.56
N SER A 208 -23.22 2.92 10.84
CA SER A 208 -22.22 2.45 9.89
C SER A 208 -22.88 1.75 8.69
N PRO A 209 -22.44 2.03 7.46
CA PRO A 209 -22.93 1.28 6.29
C PRO A 209 -22.82 -0.22 6.53
N ARG A 210 -23.92 -0.95 6.33
CA ARG A 210 -23.92 -2.41 6.45
C ARG A 210 -22.99 -3.00 5.39
N MET A 211 -22.04 -3.79 5.84
CA MET A 211 -21.16 -4.56 4.96
C MET A 211 -21.79 -5.94 4.74
N ARG A 212 -21.99 -6.32 3.48
CA ARG A 212 -22.29 -7.72 3.18
C ARG A 212 -21.05 -8.54 3.56
N GLN A 213 -21.18 -9.44 4.52
CA GLN A 213 -20.16 -10.41 4.83
C GLN A 213 -20.15 -11.41 3.67
N SER A 214 -19.12 -11.36 2.83
CA SER A 214 -18.83 -12.47 1.93
C SER A 214 -18.06 -13.54 2.70
N LEU A 215 -18.37 -14.79 2.45
CA LEU A 215 -17.56 -15.88 2.99
C LEU A 215 -16.08 -15.65 2.64
N PRO A 216 -15.20 -15.80 3.61
CA PRO A 216 -13.77 -15.61 3.38
C PRO A 216 -13.30 -16.61 2.29
N ARG A 217 -12.70 -16.10 1.23
CA ARG A 217 -12.08 -16.95 0.20
C ARG A 217 -10.65 -17.25 0.61
N TYR A 218 -10.32 -18.53 0.64
CA TYR A 218 -8.97 -19.05 0.88
C TYR A 218 -8.71 -20.17 -0.14
N LEU A 219 -7.46 -20.56 -0.33
CA LEU A 219 -7.10 -21.69 -1.17
C LEU A 219 -7.41 -22.99 -0.40
N THR A 220 -7.94 -23.98 -1.11
CA THR A 220 -7.96 -25.35 -0.59
C THR A 220 -6.55 -25.90 -0.44
N LEU A 221 -6.39 -27.04 0.21
CA LEU A 221 -5.09 -27.73 0.30
C LEU A 221 -4.56 -28.05 -1.11
N ASP A 222 -5.41 -28.63 -1.98
CA ASP A 222 -5.03 -28.99 -3.34
C ASP A 222 -4.63 -27.75 -4.18
N GLU A 223 -5.40 -26.66 -4.10
CA GLU A 223 -5.04 -25.39 -4.76
C GLU A 223 -3.72 -24.81 -4.23
N SER A 224 -3.43 -25.00 -2.94
CA SER A 224 -2.17 -24.56 -2.34
C SER A 224 -0.99 -25.40 -2.81
N ILE A 225 -1.15 -26.71 -2.94
CA ILE A 225 -0.16 -27.63 -3.51
C ILE A 225 0.05 -27.30 -4.99
N GLN A 226 -1.02 -27.14 -5.77
CA GLN A 226 -0.98 -26.77 -7.18
C GLN A 226 -0.22 -25.44 -7.39
N LEU A 227 -0.46 -24.43 -6.53
CA LEU A 227 0.27 -23.18 -6.57
C LEU A 227 1.77 -23.40 -6.34
N LEU A 228 2.16 -24.13 -5.31
CA LEU A 228 3.57 -24.41 -5.00
C LEU A 228 4.26 -25.18 -6.12
N GLU A 229 3.60 -26.21 -6.67
CA GLU A 229 4.13 -27.05 -7.74
C GLU A 229 4.26 -26.34 -9.09
N SER A 230 3.47 -25.28 -9.34
CA SER A 230 3.52 -24.48 -10.55
C SER A 230 4.66 -23.48 -10.58
N ILE A 231 5.43 -23.32 -9.49
CA ILE A 231 6.48 -22.31 -9.40
C ILE A 231 7.73 -22.78 -10.13
N GLU A 232 8.00 -22.17 -11.28
CA GLU A 232 9.12 -22.48 -12.16
C GLU A 232 9.83 -21.19 -12.62
N GLY A 233 11.03 -21.37 -13.25
CA GLY A 233 11.78 -20.30 -13.91
C GLY A 233 12.89 -19.70 -13.05
N GLU A 234 13.45 -18.58 -13.50
CA GLU A 234 14.69 -17.99 -12.98
C GLU A 234 14.66 -17.61 -11.49
N ASN A 235 13.49 -17.25 -10.97
CA ASN A 235 13.32 -16.85 -9.56
C ASN A 235 12.53 -17.90 -8.76
N ALA A 236 12.55 -19.15 -9.21
CA ALA A 236 11.71 -20.21 -8.62
C ALA A 236 11.98 -20.40 -7.12
N GLU A 237 13.25 -20.47 -6.71
CA GLU A 237 13.62 -20.68 -5.32
C GLU A 237 13.14 -19.55 -4.41
N ARG A 238 13.29 -18.29 -4.86
CA ARG A 238 12.80 -17.12 -4.14
C ARG A 238 11.28 -17.14 -4.01
N ASP A 239 10.60 -17.34 -5.14
CA ASP A 239 9.16 -17.26 -5.21
C ASP A 239 8.51 -18.41 -4.45
N PHE A 240 9.10 -19.61 -4.53
CA PHE A 240 8.69 -20.78 -3.76
C PHE A 240 8.86 -20.53 -2.25
N CYS A 241 10.00 -20.01 -1.83
CA CYS A 241 10.25 -19.65 -0.43
C CYS A 241 9.23 -18.62 0.08
N ILE A 242 8.96 -17.55 -0.69
CA ILE A 242 7.98 -16.52 -0.33
C ILE A 242 6.57 -17.12 -0.18
N VAL A 243 6.12 -17.95 -1.13
CA VAL A 243 4.78 -18.55 -1.10
C VAL A 243 4.68 -19.56 0.05
N THR A 244 5.71 -20.37 0.28
CA THR A 244 5.80 -21.31 1.39
C THR A 244 5.69 -20.60 2.73
N LEU A 245 6.38 -19.50 2.95
CA LEU A 245 6.29 -18.70 4.17
C LEU A 245 4.89 -18.09 4.36
N PHE A 246 4.23 -17.62 3.30
CA PHE A 246 2.85 -17.13 3.41
C PHE A 246 1.88 -18.26 3.82
N LEU A 247 2.01 -19.43 3.20
CA LEU A 247 1.09 -20.55 3.41
C LEU A 247 1.33 -21.32 4.71
N ASN A 248 2.56 -21.33 5.23
CA ASN A 248 2.89 -22.06 6.45
C ASN A 248 2.98 -21.16 7.69
N CYS A 249 3.55 -19.98 7.57
CA CYS A 249 3.76 -19.08 8.71
C CYS A 249 2.69 -17.97 8.80
N GLY A 250 1.91 -17.76 7.75
CA GLY A 250 0.87 -16.74 7.71
C GLY A 250 1.40 -15.33 7.96
N ILE A 251 2.66 -15.01 7.63
CA ILE A 251 3.25 -13.69 7.85
C ILE A 251 2.59 -12.61 7.00
N ARG A 252 2.63 -11.35 7.46
CA ARG A 252 2.11 -10.22 6.66
C ARG A 252 3.10 -9.83 5.57
N ILE A 253 2.61 -9.34 4.42
CA ILE A 253 3.49 -8.87 3.33
C ILE A 253 4.47 -7.78 3.79
N SER A 254 4.08 -6.93 4.76
CA SER A 254 4.98 -5.94 5.34
C SER A 254 6.09 -6.54 6.17
N GLU A 255 5.80 -7.63 6.86
CA GLU A 255 6.76 -8.40 7.63
C GLU A 255 7.74 -9.09 6.67
N LEU A 256 7.24 -9.79 5.65
CA LEU A 256 8.06 -10.48 4.65
C LEU A 256 9.09 -9.57 3.97
N VAL A 257 8.66 -8.41 3.46
CA VAL A 257 9.61 -7.51 2.75
C VAL A 257 10.61 -6.85 3.68
N GLY A 258 10.34 -6.81 4.98
CA GLY A 258 11.23 -6.28 6.02
C GLY A 258 12.28 -7.28 6.50
N LEU A 259 12.16 -8.57 6.19
CA LEU A 259 13.07 -9.61 6.69
C LEU A 259 14.51 -9.38 6.27
N ASN A 260 15.42 -9.61 7.20
CA ASN A 260 16.85 -9.64 7.00
C ASN A 260 17.38 -11.09 7.12
N LEU A 261 18.59 -11.32 6.63
CA LEU A 261 19.28 -12.61 6.79
C LEU A 261 19.43 -13.00 8.26
N THR A 262 19.71 -12.01 9.13
CA THR A 262 19.89 -12.20 10.57
C THR A 262 18.61 -12.55 11.33
N ASP A 263 17.43 -12.41 10.68
CA ASP A 263 16.15 -12.74 11.28
C ASP A 263 15.84 -14.24 11.22
N VAL A 264 16.58 -14.99 10.38
CA VAL A 264 16.49 -16.47 10.28
C VAL A 264 17.51 -17.09 11.24
N ARG A 265 17.04 -17.92 12.17
CA ARG A 265 17.91 -18.62 13.15
C ARG A 265 17.41 -20.04 13.38
N GLY A 266 17.94 -20.99 12.61
CA GLY A 266 17.51 -22.39 12.66
C GLY A 266 16.01 -22.51 12.35
N ASP A 267 15.24 -23.06 13.30
CA ASP A 267 13.79 -23.24 13.21
C ASP A 267 12.98 -21.97 13.55
N ARG A 268 13.60 -20.80 13.70
CA ARG A 268 12.97 -19.57 14.16
C ARG A 268 13.13 -18.45 13.17
N LEU A 269 12.05 -17.71 12.94
CA LEU A 269 12.01 -16.49 12.14
C LEU A 269 11.55 -15.33 13.02
N ARG A 270 12.42 -14.33 13.23
CA ARG A 270 12.05 -13.10 13.92
C ARG A 270 11.32 -12.19 12.94
N VAL A 271 10.11 -11.76 13.28
CA VAL A 271 9.31 -10.84 12.45
C VAL A 271 8.96 -9.58 13.23
N LEU A 272 9.04 -8.44 12.55
CA LEU A 272 8.70 -7.13 13.10
C LEU A 272 7.27 -6.76 12.68
N GLY A 273 6.34 -6.74 13.64
CA GLY A 273 4.94 -6.44 13.43
C GLY A 273 4.60 -4.95 13.47
N LYS A 274 3.31 -4.65 13.51
CA LYS A 274 2.80 -3.27 13.66
C LYS A 274 3.26 -2.69 15.01
N GLY A 275 3.65 -1.40 15.00
CA GLY A 275 4.12 -0.73 16.21
C GLY A 275 5.50 -1.16 16.67
N ASN A 276 6.32 -1.71 15.78
CA ASN A 276 7.68 -2.17 16.08
C ASN A 276 7.74 -3.35 17.09
N LYS A 277 6.64 -4.10 17.24
CA LYS A 277 6.59 -5.27 18.12
C LYS A 277 7.21 -6.47 17.43
N GLU A 278 8.18 -7.07 18.06
CA GLU A 278 8.82 -8.29 17.59
C GLU A 278 8.04 -9.53 18.06
N ARG A 279 8.01 -10.56 17.20
CA ARG A 279 7.59 -11.91 17.57
C ARG A 279 8.44 -12.96 16.86
N VAL A 280 8.50 -14.11 17.43
CA VAL A 280 9.12 -15.31 16.82
C VAL A 280 8.04 -16.13 16.14
N VAL A 281 8.31 -16.56 14.92
CA VAL A 281 7.51 -17.53 14.17
C VAL A 281 8.37 -18.78 14.01
N TYR A 282 7.82 -19.95 14.38
CA TYR A 282 8.50 -21.22 14.20
C TYR A 282 8.34 -21.73 12.76
N LEU A 283 9.42 -22.27 12.23
CA LEU A 283 9.53 -22.76 10.86
C LEU A 283 9.41 -24.28 10.86
N ASN A 284 8.46 -24.82 10.10
CA ASN A 284 8.43 -26.23 9.79
C ASN A 284 9.48 -26.63 8.74
N THR A 285 9.61 -27.91 8.49
CA THR A 285 10.61 -28.45 7.56
C THR A 285 10.52 -27.87 6.17
N ALA A 286 9.30 -27.67 5.62
CA ALA A 286 9.11 -27.06 4.31
C ALA A 286 9.66 -25.62 4.25
N CYS A 287 9.41 -24.82 5.29
CA CYS A 287 9.93 -23.45 5.39
C CYS A 287 11.46 -23.42 5.49
N GLN A 288 12.04 -24.29 6.31
CA GLN A 288 13.49 -24.38 6.50
C GLN A 288 14.17 -24.73 5.17
N ASN A 289 13.73 -25.81 4.51
CA ASN A 289 14.26 -26.24 3.23
C ASN A 289 14.12 -25.14 2.15
N ALA A 290 12.96 -24.48 2.06
CA ALA A 290 12.71 -23.41 1.11
C ALA A 290 13.62 -22.21 1.34
N ILE A 291 13.90 -21.85 2.60
CA ILE A 291 14.85 -20.78 2.96
C ILE A 291 16.27 -21.19 2.57
N GLU A 292 16.70 -22.40 2.89
CA GLU A 292 18.05 -22.89 2.53
C GLU A 292 18.28 -22.89 1.03
N ASP A 293 17.32 -23.40 0.25
CA ASP A 293 17.39 -23.42 -1.20
C ASP A 293 17.47 -21.99 -1.79
N TRP A 294 16.70 -21.08 -1.23
CA TRP A 294 16.79 -19.68 -1.63
C TRP A 294 18.14 -19.04 -1.24
N LEU A 295 18.63 -19.27 -0.03
CA LEU A 295 19.90 -18.71 0.44
C LEU A 295 21.08 -19.20 -0.40
N ALA A 296 21.08 -20.44 -0.85
CA ALA A 296 22.11 -20.99 -1.74
C ALA A 296 22.18 -20.23 -3.08
N VAL A 297 21.03 -19.84 -3.66
CA VAL A 297 20.98 -19.04 -4.89
C VAL A 297 21.30 -17.56 -4.61
N ARG A 298 20.76 -17.02 -3.52
CA ARG A 298 20.95 -15.62 -3.14
C ARG A 298 22.42 -15.28 -2.86
N SER A 299 23.16 -16.15 -2.20
CA SER A 299 24.59 -15.94 -1.88
C SER A 299 25.47 -15.68 -3.11
N GLN A 300 25.07 -16.20 -4.27
CA GLN A 300 25.77 -16.07 -5.55
C GLN A 300 25.40 -14.78 -6.28
N SER A 301 24.45 -13.98 -5.80
CA SER A 301 23.83 -12.90 -6.59
C SER A 301 24.50 -11.53 -6.48
N GLY A 302 25.39 -11.29 -5.52
CA GLY A 302 26.01 -9.96 -5.33
C GLY A 302 24.98 -8.86 -4.97
N ALA A 303 24.21 -9.04 -3.90
CA ALA A 303 23.11 -8.16 -3.54
C ALA A 303 23.54 -6.73 -3.18
N ALA A 304 22.86 -5.72 -3.74
CA ALA A 304 23.05 -4.30 -3.39
C ALA A 304 22.55 -3.99 -1.96
N ASP A 305 21.54 -4.74 -1.45
CA ASP A 305 21.17 -4.75 -0.03
C ASP A 305 21.65 -6.07 0.58
N PRO A 306 22.85 -6.09 1.24
CA PRO A 306 23.43 -7.32 1.77
C PRO A 306 22.61 -7.91 2.93
N TYR A 307 21.80 -7.11 3.60
CA TYR A 307 21.01 -7.53 4.75
C TYR A 307 19.66 -8.16 4.38
N ALA A 308 19.05 -7.72 3.26
CA ALA A 308 17.71 -8.17 2.88
C ALA A 308 17.64 -9.69 2.66
N LEU A 309 16.67 -10.37 3.28
CA LEU A 309 16.44 -11.79 3.00
C LEU A 309 15.97 -11.97 1.55
N PHE A 310 15.00 -11.19 1.08
CA PHE A 310 14.47 -11.28 -0.28
C PHE A 310 14.88 -10.11 -1.15
N ILE A 311 15.45 -10.42 -2.31
CA ILE A 311 15.93 -9.45 -3.29
C ILE A 311 15.26 -9.64 -4.66
N THR A 312 15.26 -8.57 -5.45
CA THR A 312 14.78 -8.54 -6.84
C THR A 312 15.88 -9.01 -7.79
N ARG A 313 15.57 -9.14 -9.10
CA ARG A 313 16.59 -9.33 -10.16
C ARG A 313 17.63 -8.20 -10.22
N LYS A 314 17.26 -7.00 -9.76
CA LYS A 314 18.18 -5.85 -9.66
C LYS A 314 19.01 -5.87 -8.38
N HIS A 315 18.99 -6.98 -7.66
CA HIS A 315 19.72 -7.20 -6.40
C HIS A 315 19.34 -6.23 -5.28
N THR A 316 18.22 -5.52 -5.39
CA THR A 316 17.67 -4.64 -4.35
C THR A 316 16.61 -5.39 -3.53
N ARG A 317 16.37 -4.94 -2.30
CA ARG A 317 15.30 -5.47 -1.44
C ARG A 317 13.96 -5.51 -2.19
N ILE A 318 13.24 -6.62 -2.08
CA ILE A 318 11.91 -6.77 -2.68
C ILE A 318 10.91 -5.81 -2.03
N THR A 319 10.04 -5.21 -2.84
CA THR A 319 8.99 -4.32 -2.36
C THR A 319 7.64 -5.03 -2.26
N LYS A 320 6.69 -4.44 -1.49
CA LYS A 320 5.31 -4.95 -1.46
C LYS A 320 4.69 -5.05 -2.85
N ALA A 321 4.93 -4.05 -3.70
CA ALA A 321 4.44 -4.06 -5.09
C ALA A 321 5.07 -5.21 -5.90
N GLY A 322 6.38 -5.46 -5.72
CA GLY A 322 7.08 -6.59 -6.34
C GLY A 322 6.50 -7.94 -5.92
N VAL A 323 6.22 -8.12 -4.62
CA VAL A 323 5.57 -9.35 -4.12
C VAL A 323 4.16 -9.52 -4.68
N HIS A 324 3.35 -8.44 -4.73
CA HIS A 324 2.01 -8.51 -5.33
C HIS A 324 2.06 -8.88 -6.81
N TYR A 325 2.98 -8.29 -7.56
CA TYR A 325 3.18 -8.61 -8.98
C TYR A 325 3.58 -10.08 -9.17
N MET A 326 4.57 -10.54 -8.41
CA MET A 326 5.02 -11.94 -8.42
C MET A 326 3.85 -12.89 -8.10
N LEU A 327 3.13 -12.68 -7.00
CA LEU A 327 1.99 -13.52 -6.63
C LEU A 327 0.94 -13.58 -7.72
N LYS A 328 0.60 -12.43 -8.36
CA LYS A 328 -0.36 -12.41 -9.46
C LYS A 328 0.08 -13.33 -10.61
N GLN A 329 1.36 -13.30 -10.97
CA GLN A 329 1.89 -14.18 -12.01
C GLN A 329 1.84 -15.65 -11.60
N ARG A 330 2.21 -15.98 -10.34
CA ARG A 330 2.19 -17.37 -9.84
C ARG A 330 0.77 -17.92 -9.76
N PHE A 331 -0.22 -17.14 -9.32
CA PHE A 331 -1.62 -17.56 -9.36
C PHE A 331 -2.07 -17.85 -10.80
N THR A 332 -1.75 -16.98 -11.76
CA THR A 332 -2.12 -17.19 -13.17
C THR A 332 -1.43 -18.44 -13.73
N ALA A 333 -0.15 -18.66 -13.44
CA ALA A 333 0.58 -19.85 -13.89
C ALA A 333 0.01 -21.15 -13.29
N ALA A 334 -0.50 -21.09 -12.07
CA ALA A 334 -1.19 -22.19 -11.42
C ALA A 334 -2.64 -22.39 -11.93
N GLY A 335 -3.13 -21.64 -12.90
CA GLY A 335 -4.52 -21.71 -13.36
C GLY A 335 -5.54 -21.14 -12.36
N LEU A 336 -5.09 -20.41 -11.33
CA LEU A 336 -5.93 -19.78 -10.33
C LEU A 336 -6.32 -18.36 -10.75
N ASP A 337 -7.54 -17.93 -10.42
CA ASP A 337 -8.01 -16.57 -10.69
C ASP A 337 -7.25 -15.54 -9.85
N SER A 338 -6.23 -14.94 -10.44
CA SER A 338 -5.35 -13.98 -9.77
C SER A 338 -6.05 -12.71 -9.26
N SER A 339 -7.31 -12.47 -9.64
CA SER A 339 -8.12 -11.35 -9.10
C SER A 339 -8.72 -11.67 -7.73
N LYS A 340 -8.85 -12.95 -7.39
CA LYS A 340 -9.47 -13.43 -6.15
C LYS A 340 -8.48 -13.60 -5.02
N TYR A 341 -7.18 -13.80 -5.32
CA TYR A 341 -6.15 -14.16 -4.35
C TYR A 341 -5.10 -13.05 -4.17
N SER A 342 -4.47 -13.02 -3.01
CA SER A 342 -3.45 -12.05 -2.61
C SER A 342 -2.64 -12.57 -1.43
N ALA A 343 -1.55 -11.90 -1.07
CA ALA A 343 -0.76 -12.24 0.13
C ALA A 343 -1.63 -12.36 1.41
N HIS A 344 -2.63 -11.48 1.55
CA HIS A 344 -3.56 -11.56 2.69
C HIS A 344 -4.44 -12.81 2.64
N LYS A 345 -4.83 -13.26 1.45
CA LYS A 345 -5.60 -14.49 1.28
C LYS A 345 -4.75 -15.73 1.54
N LEU A 346 -3.45 -15.74 1.17
CA LEU A 346 -2.53 -16.83 1.53
C LEU A 346 -2.35 -16.93 3.06
N ARG A 347 -2.23 -15.80 3.75
CA ARG A 347 -2.23 -15.79 5.22
C ARG A 347 -3.55 -16.35 5.80
N HIS A 348 -4.68 -16.03 5.19
CA HIS A 348 -5.97 -16.57 5.61
C HIS A 348 -6.06 -18.06 5.33
N THR A 349 -5.50 -18.53 4.21
CA THR A 349 -5.33 -19.96 3.91
C THR A 349 -4.53 -20.67 5.00
N ALA A 350 -3.35 -20.13 5.37
CA ALA A 350 -2.54 -20.68 6.45
C ALA A 350 -3.33 -20.82 7.76
N ALA A 351 -4.05 -19.77 8.15
CA ALA A 351 -4.90 -19.78 9.35
C ALA A 351 -5.98 -20.85 9.28
N THR A 352 -6.67 -20.96 8.15
CA THR A 352 -7.76 -21.95 7.97
C THR A 352 -7.24 -23.38 7.97
N LEU A 353 -6.14 -23.65 7.27
CA LEU A 353 -5.53 -24.97 7.23
C LEU A 353 -5.02 -25.40 8.61
N MET A 354 -4.41 -24.51 9.40
CA MET A 354 -4.00 -24.79 10.77
C MET A 354 -5.20 -25.15 11.67
N LEU A 355 -6.29 -24.35 11.60
CA LEU A 355 -7.52 -24.64 12.36
C LEU A 355 -8.14 -25.97 11.98
N GLN A 356 -8.22 -26.29 10.68
CA GLN A 356 -8.75 -27.55 10.19
C GLN A 356 -7.92 -28.79 10.63
N ASN A 357 -6.62 -28.53 10.91
CA ASN A 357 -5.71 -29.59 11.43
C ASN A 357 -5.53 -29.54 12.95
N GLY A 358 -6.48 -28.94 13.67
CA GLY A 358 -6.60 -29.05 15.12
C GLY A 358 -5.85 -28.04 15.94
N VAL A 359 -5.20 -27.03 15.32
CA VAL A 359 -4.59 -25.92 16.06
C VAL A 359 -5.69 -25.08 16.71
N ASP A 360 -5.62 -24.88 18.01
CA ASP A 360 -6.60 -24.08 18.73
C ASP A 360 -6.53 -22.58 18.35
N VAL A 361 -7.64 -21.86 18.53
CA VAL A 361 -7.78 -20.46 18.10
C VAL A 361 -6.80 -19.53 18.82
N ARG A 362 -6.47 -19.81 20.08
CA ARG A 362 -5.56 -18.97 20.88
C ARG A 362 -4.13 -19.10 20.38
N THR A 363 -3.66 -20.34 20.20
CA THR A 363 -2.33 -20.62 19.61
C THR A 363 -2.22 -20.03 18.21
N LEU A 364 -3.27 -20.17 17.38
CA LEU A 364 -3.28 -19.56 16.05
C LEU A 364 -3.17 -18.02 16.10
N GLN A 365 -3.85 -17.37 17.03
CA GLN A 365 -3.76 -15.92 17.19
C GLN A 365 -2.35 -15.46 17.54
N GLU A 366 -1.64 -16.21 18.38
CA GLU A 366 -0.24 -15.93 18.72
C GLU A 366 0.71 -16.14 17.54
N VAL A 367 0.58 -17.26 16.81
CA VAL A 367 1.33 -17.53 15.58
C VAL A 367 1.15 -16.38 14.58
N LEU A 368 -0.08 -15.92 14.39
CA LEU A 368 -0.38 -14.86 13.45
C LEU A 368 -0.05 -13.45 13.99
N GLY A 369 0.10 -13.26 15.30
CA GLY A 369 0.31 -11.95 15.91
C GLY A 369 -0.90 -11.03 15.74
N HIS A 370 -2.09 -11.47 16.17
CA HIS A 370 -3.31 -10.67 16.21
C HIS A 370 -3.38 -9.89 17.54
N GLU A 371 -3.41 -8.56 17.48
CA GLU A 371 -3.39 -7.65 18.64
C GLU A 371 -4.74 -7.49 19.37
N HIS A 372 -5.84 -8.00 18.83
CA HIS A 372 -7.17 -7.78 19.40
C HIS A 372 -7.78 -9.05 19.98
N LEU A 373 -7.55 -9.26 21.26
CA LEU A 373 -8.55 -9.76 22.17
C LEU A 373 -9.04 -8.59 23.01
N ASN A 374 -10.28 -8.19 22.78
CA ASN A 374 -11.02 -7.40 23.75
C ASN A 374 -11.19 -8.29 24.99
N THR A 375 -10.26 -8.29 25.89
CA THR A 375 -10.49 -8.52 27.35
C THR A 375 -9.15 -8.58 28.06
N THR A 376 -9.11 -7.96 29.20
CA THR A 376 -8.13 -8.08 30.28
C THR A 376 -7.94 -9.56 30.67
N GLN A 377 -7.16 -10.33 29.91
CA GLN A 377 -6.68 -11.61 30.35
C GLN A 377 -5.15 -11.53 30.49
N ILE A 378 -4.73 -11.75 31.71
CA ILE A 378 -3.36 -11.96 32.14
C ILE A 378 -2.70 -12.94 31.16
N TYR A 379 -1.67 -12.47 30.45
CA TYR A 379 -0.88 -13.27 29.52
C TYR A 379 -0.21 -14.41 30.28
N THR A 380 -0.80 -15.58 30.25
CA THR A 380 -0.02 -16.79 30.35
C THR A 380 0.61 -17.00 28.98
N HIS A 381 1.93 -16.91 28.91
CA HIS A 381 2.68 -17.25 27.70
C HIS A 381 2.23 -18.62 27.20
N VAL A 382 1.81 -18.71 25.93
CA VAL A 382 1.67 -20.02 25.28
C VAL A 382 3.05 -20.60 25.21
N ASP A 383 3.18 -21.86 25.65
CA ASP A 383 4.44 -22.57 25.68
C ASP A 383 5.08 -22.56 24.28
N SER A 384 6.40 -22.39 24.23
CA SER A 384 7.18 -22.44 22.99
C SER A 384 6.94 -23.73 22.19
N ASP A 385 6.65 -24.81 22.89
CA ASP A 385 6.39 -26.11 22.28
C ASP A 385 5.04 -26.15 21.56
N ALA A 386 3.98 -25.56 22.13
CA ALA A 386 2.67 -25.45 21.47
C ALA A 386 2.73 -24.63 20.18
N LEU A 387 3.56 -23.57 20.13
CA LEU A 387 3.76 -22.77 18.91
C LEU A 387 4.55 -23.53 17.86
N ARG A 388 5.50 -24.35 18.27
CA ARG A 388 6.27 -25.23 17.38
C ARG A 388 5.38 -26.32 16.80
N ASP A 389 4.58 -26.98 17.63
CA ASP A 389 3.63 -28.00 17.23
C ASP A 389 2.58 -27.45 16.26
N ALA A 390 2.08 -26.25 16.50
CA ALA A 390 1.18 -25.55 15.57
C ALA A 390 1.82 -25.32 14.19
N ALA A 391 3.11 -24.98 14.13
CA ALA A 391 3.83 -24.83 12.86
C ALA A 391 3.99 -26.17 12.13
N GLN A 392 4.25 -27.26 12.86
CA GLN A 392 4.36 -28.61 12.30
C GLN A 392 3.01 -29.21 11.87
N SER A 393 1.90 -28.79 12.50
CA SER A 393 0.55 -29.24 12.17
C SER A 393 0.02 -28.70 10.84
N ASN A 394 0.74 -27.78 10.17
CA ASN A 394 0.34 -27.32 8.85
C ASN A 394 0.54 -28.42 7.80
N PRO A 395 -0.51 -28.85 7.05
CA PRO A 395 -0.42 -29.94 6.08
C PRO A 395 0.55 -29.65 4.92
N LEU A 396 0.91 -28.40 4.69
CA LEU A 396 1.91 -27.98 3.70
C LEU A 396 3.35 -28.05 4.22
N GLY A 397 3.55 -28.45 5.48
CA GLY A 397 4.86 -28.52 6.14
C GLY A 397 5.84 -29.52 5.53
N GLN A 398 5.38 -30.42 4.67
CA GLN A 398 6.21 -31.45 3.99
C GLN A 398 6.39 -31.18 2.49
N VAL A 399 5.79 -30.13 1.92
CA VAL A 399 5.88 -29.83 0.49
C VAL A 399 7.29 -29.33 0.15
N GLN A 400 7.93 -29.93 -0.86
CA GLN A 400 9.25 -29.57 -1.33
C GLN A 400 9.19 -28.96 -2.73
N ALA A 401 10.18 -28.11 -3.05
CA ALA A 401 10.35 -27.58 -4.40
C ALA A 401 10.69 -28.70 -5.38
N LYS A 402 10.19 -28.62 -6.61
CA LYS A 402 10.60 -29.53 -7.67
C LYS A 402 12.11 -29.39 -7.96
N PRO A 403 12.88 -30.47 -8.12
CA PRO A 403 14.29 -30.36 -8.46
C PRO A 403 14.46 -29.71 -9.83
N ARG A 404 15.40 -28.76 -9.95
CA ARG A 404 15.75 -28.20 -11.24
C ARG A 404 16.32 -29.29 -12.17
N ARG A 405 15.88 -29.30 -13.44
CA ARG A 405 16.57 -30.10 -14.45
C ARG A 405 18.03 -29.62 -14.53
N GLY A 406 18.98 -30.51 -14.12
CA GLY A 406 20.43 -30.25 -14.14
C GLY A 406 21.09 -30.00 -12.77
N ARG A 407 20.35 -30.02 -11.63
CA ARG A 407 20.98 -29.96 -10.30
C ARG A 407 21.25 -31.39 -9.80
N PRO A 408 22.49 -31.74 -9.41
CA PRO A 408 22.75 -33.04 -8.81
C PRO A 408 21.98 -33.22 -7.50
N PRO A 409 21.49 -34.43 -7.18
CA PRO A 409 20.79 -34.70 -5.93
C PRO A 409 21.68 -34.37 -4.73
N LYS A 410 21.12 -33.71 -3.71
CA LYS A 410 21.80 -33.49 -2.42
C LYS A 410 22.19 -34.85 -1.85
N GLN A 411 23.48 -35.09 -1.63
CA GLN A 411 23.93 -36.24 -0.85
C GLN A 411 23.40 -36.02 0.58
N LYS A 412 22.63 -37.03 1.05
CA LYS A 412 22.25 -37.11 2.46
C LYS A 412 23.51 -37.46 3.22
N GLU A 413 24.08 -36.48 3.93
CA GLU A 413 25.02 -36.80 4.99
C GLU A 413 24.26 -37.58 6.08
N GLY A 414 24.71 -38.79 6.35
CA GLY A 414 24.19 -39.72 7.34
C GLY A 414 24.55 -39.32 8.79
#